data_1c521ea5281d6cdce6f30ef83a522c96
#
_entry.id   1c521ea5281d6cdce6f30ef83a522c96
#
_cell.length_a   1.000
_cell.length_b   1.000
_cell.length_c   1.000
_cell.angle_alpha   90.00
_cell.angle_beta   90.00
_cell.angle_gamma   90.00
#
_symmetry.space_group_name_H-M   'P 1'
#
loop_
_entity.id
_entity.type
_entity.pdbx_description
1 polymer ?
#
loop_
_entity_poly.entity_id
_entity_poly.type
_entity_poly.pdbx_seq_one_letter_code
_entity_poly.pdbx_strand_id
1 'polypeptide(L)'
;LQDGFPVQYAPSCQILNNLQQRPPLNRETVPFFAIQNPTEDLDYAEWGVELLLRQFSPHQVLRRDQATRANLTQPHSQTFLEQSHAVHFGCHGEFDEANPLNAYLKLANGEKLTFLEIFNGLNIPLCRLLVLSACKTGLVETSHTDDYVGLSSAFFYAGARTVVASLWKVEELAATLVTLRLYQILPDYPSVTVALQAAQTWLRGVSSAEILHWLKQEQKATEEELEEVEDRLDLFYDPPFAEACYWSAFTAAGL
;
A
#
# COMPACT_ATOMS: atom_id res chain seq x y z
N LEU A 1 8.29 -8.12 18.88
CA LEU A 1 7.77 -9.31 18.16
C LEU A 1 8.22 -9.35 16.69
N GLN A 2 8.39 -8.19 16.01
CA GLN A 2 8.80 -8.14 14.61
C GLN A 2 10.29 -8.52 14.36
N ASP A 3 11.14 -8.46 15.37
CA ASP A 3 12.59 -8.80 15.23
C ASP A 3 12.88 -10.30 15.12
N GLY A 4 11.91 -11.19 15.31
CA GLY A 4 12.13 -12.63 15.31
C GLY A 4 11.24 -13.43 14.36
N PHE A 5 10.00 -13.00 14.12
CA PHE A 5 9.03 -13.76 13.32
C PHE A 5 8.13 -12.83 12.50
N PRO A 6 7.85 -13.14 11.23
CA PRO A 6 6.83 -12.43 10.46
C PRO A 6 5.46 -12.64 11.10
N VAL A 7 4.76 -11.53 11.40
CA VAL A 7 3.43 -11.57 11.98
C VAL A 7 2.40 -11.24 10.90
N GLN A 8 1.46 -12.14 10.73
CA GLN A 8 0.36 -12.00 9.77
C GLN A 8 -0.96 -11.90 10.52
N TYR A 9 -1.79 -10.96 10.12
CA TYR A 9 -3.12 -10.75 10.68
C TYR A 9 -4.17 -11.31 9.73
N ALA A 10 -5.24 -11.90 10.28
CA ALA A 10 -6.41 -12.31 9.51
C ALA A 10 -7.66 -11.80 10.20
N PRO A 11 -8.61 -11.18 9.47
CA PRO A 11 -9.83 -10.65 10.08
C PRO A 11 -10.71 -11.74 10.72
N SER A 12 -10.75 -12.93 10.12
CA SER A 12 -11.41 -14.10 10.68
C SER A 12 -10.89 -15.39 10.03
N CYS A 13 -11.12 -16.55 10.71
CA CYS A 13 -10.80 -17.86 10.14
C CYS A 13 -11.57 -18.15 8.85
N GLN A 14 -12.78 -17.64 8.70
CA GLN A 14 -13.58 -17.82 7.48
C GLN A 14 -12.97 -17.07 6.29
N ILE A 15 -12.55 -15.81 6.49
CA ILE A 15 -11.84 -15.04 5.46
C ILE A 15 -10.55 -15.76 5.09
N LEU A 16 -9.75 -16.17 6.08
CA LEU A 16 -8.50 -16.89 5.85
C LEU A 16 -8.71 -18.14 5.00
N ASN A 17 -9.72 -18.97 5.31
CA ASN A 17 -10.06 -20.17 4.54
C ASN A 17 -10.43 -19.85 3.09
N ASN A 18 -11.21 -18.78 2.87
CA ASN A 18 -11.57 -18.32 1.52
C ASN A 18 -10.35 -17.85 0.72
N LEU A 19 -9.42 -17.14 1.38
CA LEU A 19 -8.18 -16.66 0.76
C LEU A 19 -7.24 -17.81 0.36
N GLN A 20 -7.18 -18.89 1.14
CA GLN A 20 -6.35 -20.07 0.84
C GLN A 20 -6.76 -20.80 -0.45
N GLN A 21 -8.01 -20.68 -0.86
CA GLN A 21 -8.53 -21.31 -2.08
C GLN A 21 -8.15 -20.53 -3.35
N ARG A 22 -7.61 -19.32 -3.24
CA ARG A 22 -7.23 -18.49 -4.39
C ARG A 22 -5.88 -18.91 -4.95
N PRO A 23 -5.71 -18.94 -6.29
CA PRO A 23 -4.45 -19.33 -6.91
C PRO A 23 -3.32 -18.33 -6.54
N PRO A 24 -2.06 -18.79 -6.52
CA PRO A 24 -0.90 -17.90 -6.32
C PRO A 24 -0.74 -16.91 -7.47
N LEU A 25 0.07 -15.84 -7.25
CA LEU A 25 0.43 -14.88 -8.30
C LEU A 25 1.10 -15.58 -9.48
N ASN A 26 0.64 -15.31 -10.70
CA ASN A 26 1.41 -15.60 -11.90
C ASN A 26 2.48 -14.51 -12.05
N ARG A 27 3.74 -14.91 -12.28
CA ARG A 27 4.90 -13.99 -12.28
C ARG A 27 5.15 -13.30 -13.62
N GLU A 28 4.49 -13.72 -14.71
CA GLU A 28 4.83 -13.26 -16.06
C GLU A 28 4.19 -11.92 -16.42
N THR A 29 2.99 -11.63 -15.94
CA THR A 29 2.31 -10.35 -16.13
C THR A 29 1.51 -9.98 -14.89
N VAL A 30 1.76 -8.82 -14.32
CA VAL A 30 1.05 -8.33 -13.12
C VAL A 30 0.33 -7.03 -13.49
N PRO A 31 -0.95 -7.11 -13.93
CA PRO A 31 -1.76 -5.92 -14.12
C PRO A 31 -1.85 -5.12 -12.82
N PHE A 32 -1.48 -3.84 -12.91
CA PHE A 32 -1.32 -2.94 -11.77
C PHE A 32 -2.27 -1.75 -11.87
N PHE A 33 -3.10 -1.53 -10.84
CA PHE A 33 -3.96 -0.36 -10.76
C PHE A 33 -3.51 0.55 -9.62
N ALA A 34 -3.49 1.86 -9.85
CA ALA A 34 -3.17 2.83 -8.81
C ALA A 34 -4.13 4.03 -8.75
N ILE A 35 -4.36 4.51 -7.52
CA ILE A 35 -4.83 5.86 -7.21
C ILE A 35 -3.59 6.65 -6.77
N GLN A 36 -3.35 7.81 -7.40
CA GLN A 36 -2.13 8.59 -7.21
C GLN A 36 -2.46 10.01 -6.82
N ASN A 37 -2.08 10.39 -5.57
CA ASN A 37 -2.09 11.74 -5.03
C ASN A 37 -3.35 12.58 -5.38
N PRO A 38 -4.57 12.12 -5.04
CA PRO A 38 -5.82 12.81 -5.39
C PRO A 38 -5.98 14.19 -4.73
N THR A 39 -5.22 14.46 -3.69
CA THR A 39 -5.26 15.71 -2.91
C THR A 39 -4.13 16.67 -3.27
N GLU A 40 -3.20 16.25 -4.11
CA GLU A 40 -2.06 17.03 -4.63
C GLU A 40 -1.12 17.57 -3.54
N ASP A 41 -1.02 16.83 -2.40
CA ASP A 41 -0.17 17.17 -1.25
C ASP A 41 0.68 15.97 -0.76
N LEU A 42 0.87 14.95 -1.64
CA LEU A 42 1.62 13.73 -1.38
C LEU A 42 2.69 13.51 -2.49
N ASP A 43 3.74 14.34 -2.47
CA ASP A 43 4.72 14.39 -3.57
C ASP A 43 5.54 13.09 -3.67
N TYR A 44 5.97 12.52 -2.54
CA TYR A 44 6.72 11.25 -2.54
C TYR A 44 5.84 10.04 -2.85
N ALA A 45 4.56 10.04 -2.44
CA ALA A 45 3.64 8.98 -2.84
C ALA A 45 3.35 9.04 -4.35
N GLU A 46 3.24 10.25 -4.92
CA GLU A 46 3.12 10.44 -6.37
C GLU A 46 4.33 9.91 -7.10
N TRP A 47 5.52 10.34 -6.71
CA TRP A 47 6.78 9.88 -7.27
C TRP A 47 6.95 8.35 -7.14
N GLY A 48 6.63 7.78 -5.98
CA GLY A 48 6.68 6.34 -5.76
C GLY A 48 5.80 5.55 -6.73
N VAL A 49 4.58 6.03 -7.00
CA VAL A 49 3.70 5.42 -8.01
C VAL A 49 4.32 5.50 -9.40
N GLU A 50 4.92 6.63 -9.80
CA GLU A 50 5.59 6.73 -11.11
C GLU A 50 6.73 5.71 -11.26
N LEU A 51 7.52 5.48 -10.20
CA LEU A 51 8.55 4.44 -10.22
C LEU A 51 7.94 3.03 -10.35
N LEU A 52 6.81 2.76 -9.69
CA LEU A 52 6.10 1.47 -9.83
C LEU A 52 5.55 1.29 -11.25
N LEU A 53 5.00 2.33 -11.87
CA LEU A 53 4.49 2.24 -13.25
C LEU A 53 5.57 1.87 -14.28
N ARG A 54 6.84 2.17 -14.00
CA ARG A 54 7.98 1.73 -14.83
C ARG A 54 8.22 0.21 -14.75
N GLN A 55 7.75 -0.45 -13.67
CA GLN A 55 7.99 -1.86 -13.40
C GLN A 55 6.81 -2.76 -13.79
N PHE A 56 5.58 -2.23 -13.80
CA PHE A 56 4.36 -3.00 -14.02
C PHE A 56 3.74 -2.75 -15.39
N SER A 57 3.36 -3.83 -16.08
CA SER A 57 2.66 -3.77 -17.38
C SER A 57 1.74 -4.99 -17.53
N PRO A 58 0.47 -4.81 -17.94
CA PRO A 58 -0.19 -3.52 -18.14
C PRO A 58 -0.49 -2.78 -16.84
N HIS A 59 -0.66 -1.46 -16.93
CA HIS A 59 -1.08 -0.67 -15.78
C HIS A 59 -2.15 0.37 -16.14
N GLN A 60 -2.96 0.75 -15.13
CA GLN A 60 -3.87 1.89 -15.19
C GLN A 60 -3.70 2.71 -13.91
N VAL A 61 -3.67 4.02 -14.03
CA VAL A 61 -3.58 4.94 -12.90
C VAL A 61 -4.60 6.06 -13.03
N LEU A 62 -5.29 6.37 -11.92
CA LEU A 62 -6.09 7.58 -11.78
C LEU A 62 -5.26 8.59 -10.98
N ARG A 63 -4.81 9.66 -11.66
CA ARG A 63 -3.91 10.68 -11.12
C ARG A 63 -4.68 11.89 -10.64
N ARG A 64 -4.28 12.47 -9.51
CA ARG A 64 -4.72 13.76 -9.02
C ARG A 64 -6.23 13.98 -9.19
N ASP A 65 -6.65 14.99 -9.93
CA ASP A 65 -8.06 15.34 -10.21
C ASP A 65 -8.86 14.24 -10.91
N GLN A 66 -8.20 13.30 -11.58
CA GLN A 66 -8.83 12.13 -12.20
C GLN A 66 -9.21 11.04 -11.18
N ALA A 67 -8.65 11.07 -9.98
CA ALA A 67 -8.91 10.08 -8.94
C ALA A 67 -10.25 10.34 -8.23
N THR A 68 -11.34 10.33 -8.99
CA THR A 68 -12.73 10.53 -8.53
C THR A 68 -13.49 9.22 -8.44
N ARG A 69 -14.59 9.20 -7.67
CA ARG A 69 -15.50 8.04 -7.66
C ARG A 69 -16.08 7.76 -9.04
N ALA A 70 -16.44 8.80 -9.76
CA ALA A 70 -16.98 8.66 -11.11
C ALA A 70 -15.99 7.91 -12.03
N ASN A 71 -14.70 8.27 -12.02
CA ASN A 71 -13.70 7.60 -12.83
C ASN A 71 -13.39 6.18 -12.33
N LEU A 72 -13.37 5.98 -11.01
CA LEU A 72 -13.16 4.66 -10.41
C LEU A 72 -14.28 3.67 -10.77
N THR A 73 -15.51 4.16 -10.89
CA THR A 73 -16.70 3.35 -11.20
C THR A 73 -17.03 3.26 -12.70
N GLN A 74 -16.26 3.90 -13.57
CA GLN A 74 -16.43 3.74 -15.02
C GLN A 74 -16.20 2.28 -15.44
N PRO A 75 -16.93 1.78 -16.44
CA PRO A 75 -16.80 0.39 -16.90
C PRO A 75 -15.35 -0.01 -17.25
N HIS A 76 -14.58 0.89 -17.86
CA HIS A 76 -13.19 0.65 -18.19
C HIS A 76 -12.32 0.44 -16.94
N SER A 77 -12.45 1.32 -15.93
CA SER A 77 -11.69 1.22 -14.69
C SER A 77 -12.10 -0.02 -13.89
N GLN A 78 -13.39 -0.33 -13.83
CA GLN A 78 -13.87 -1.54 -13.16
C GLN A 78 -13.36 -2.81 -13.82
N THR A 79 -13.42 -2.90 -15.16
CA THR A 79 -12.88 -4.04 -15.90
C THR A 79 -11.38 -4.21 -15.65
N PHE A 80 -10.62 -3.11 -15.60
CA PHE A 80 -9.19 -3.19 -15.31
C PHE A 80 -8.92 -3.61 -13.86
N LEU A 81 -9.67 -3.08 -12.90
CA LEU A 81 -9.59 -3.45 -11.49
C LEU A 81 -9.88 -4.94 -11.27
N GLU A 82 -10.90 -5.49 -11.93
CA GLU A 82 -11.23 -6.91 -11.87
C GLU A 82 -10.10 -7.82 -12.35
N GLN A 83 -9.27 -7.33 -13.28
CA GLN A 83 -8.12 -8.03 -13.83
C GLN A 83 -6.82 -7.74 -13.08
N SER A 84 -6.82 -6.74 -12.19
CA SER A 84 -5.60 -6.29 -11.50
C SER A 84 -5.13 -7.30 -10.45
N HIS A 85 -3.85 -7.65 -10.51
CA HIS A 85 -3.20 -8.51 -9.52
C HIS A 85 -2.58 -7.71 -8.37
N ALA A 86 -2.21 -6.46 -8.62
CA ALA A 86 -1.75 -5.53 -7.60
C ALA A 86 -2.55 -4.22 -7.70
N VAL A 87 -2.97 -3.71 -6.55
CA VAL A 87 -3.72 -2.46 -6.42
C VAL A 87 -3.03 -1.57 -5.40
N HIS A 88 -2.81 -0.31 -5.73
CA HIS A 88 -2.12 0.63 -4.86
C HIS A 88 -2.94 1.91 -4.66
N PHE A 89 -3.13 2.32 -3.41
CA PHE A 89 -3.76 3.58 -3.05
C PHE A 89 -2.71 4.52 -2.43
N GLY A 90 -2.11 5.39 -3.25
CA GLY A 90 -1.26 6.50 -2.83
C GLY A 90 -2.11 7.73 -2.52
N CYS A 91 -2.81 7.73 -1.39
CA CYS A 91 -3.74 8.78 -0.99
C CYS A 91 -3.84 8.90 0.53
N HIS A 92 -4.51 9.93 1.04
CA HIS A 92 -4.85 9.99 2.46
C HIS A 92 -5.96 9.02 2.85
N GLY A 93 -5.85 8.46 4.05
CA GLY A 93 -6.90 7.67 4.70
C GLY A 93 -7.28 8.27 6.04
N GLU A 94 -8.55 8.13 6.41
CA GLU A 94 -9.08 8.53 7.70
C GLU A 94 -9.77 7.35 8.37
N PHE A 95 -9.46 7.15 9.63
CA PHE A 95 -10.07 6.14 10.48
C PHE A 95 -10.81 6.83 11.63
N ASP A 96 -12.05 6.42 11.86
CA ASP A 96 -12.86 6.89 12.98
C ASP A 96 -12.87 5.80 14.07
N GLU A 97 -12.18 6.07 15.18
CA GLU A 97 -12.07 5.12 16.30
C GLU A 97 -13.43 4.84 16.96
N ALA A 98 -14.38 5.79 16.91
CA ALA A 98 -15.71 5.63 17.47
C ALA A 98 -16.65 4.83 16.55
N ASN A 99 -16.42 4.87 15.23
CA ASN A 99 -17.20 4.13 14.26
C ASN A 99 -16.35 3.76 13.02
N PRO A 100 -15.73 2.57 13.00
CA PRO A 100 -14.86 2.11 11.92
C PRO A 100 -15.53 2.07 10.54
N LEU A 101 -16.86 1.98 10.48
CA LEU A 101 -17.62 2.03 9.23
C LEU A 101 -17.56 3.43 8.57
N ASN A 102 -17.19 4.46 9.32
CA ASN A 102 -16.95 5.80 8.80
C ASN A 102 -15.53 5.95 8.18
N ALA A 103 -14.68 4.93 8.26
CA ALA A 103 -13.36 4.97 7.64
C ALA A 103 -13.46 5.18 6.12
N TYR A 104 -12.56 5.98 5.56
CA TYR A 104 -12.55 6.28 4.13
C TYR A 104 -11.16 6.63 3.61
N LEU A 105 -10.99 6.51 2.30
CA LEU A 105 -9.87 7.06 1.54
C LEU A 105 -10.31 8.38 0.89
N LYS A 106 -9.41 9.38 0.92
CA LYS A 106 -9.65 10.67 0.25
C LYS A 106 -9.41 10.52 -1.25
N LEU A 107 -10.40 10.95 -2.02
CA LEU A 107 -10.32 11.08 -3.47
C LEU A 107 -10.24 12.56 -3.86
N ALA A 108 -10.13 12.80 -5.16
CA ALA A 108 -10.11 14.16 -5.73
C ALA A 108 -11.41 14.92 -5.41
N ASN A 109 -11.32 16.25 -5.48
CA ASN A 109 -12.45 17.16 -5.28
C ASN A 109 -13.15 17.03 -3.91
N GLY A 110 -12.41 16.54 -2.87
CA GLY A 110 -12.96 16.32 -1.53
C GLY A 110 -13.90 15.11 -1.44
N GLU A 111 -13.96 14.28 -2.48
CA GLU A 111 -14.72 13.03 -2.46
C GLU A 111 -14.08 12.01 -1.50
N LYS A 112 -14.90 11.06 -1.05
CA LYS A 112 -14.51 9.99 -0.15
C LYS A 112 -14.84 8.65 -0.78
N LEU A 113 -13.92 7.70 -0.68
CA LEU A 113 -14.20 6.29 -0.93
C LEU A 113 -14.38 5.62 0.44
N THR A 114 -15.62 5.44 0.84
CA THR A 114 -16.00 4.97 2.17
C THR A 114 -15.88 3.45 2.29
N PHE A 115 -15.81 2.95 3.53
CA PHE A 115 -15.88 1.52 3.83
C PHE A 115 -17.04 0.82 3.10
N LEU A 116 -18.24 1.39 3.17
CA LEU A 116 -19.43 0.79 2.55
C LEU A 116 -19.37 0.80 1.02
N GLU A 117 -18.79 1.82 0.41
CA GLU A 117 -18.61 1.88 -1.04
C GLU A 117 -17.59 0.84 -1.52
N ILE A 118 -16.51 0.63 -0.77
CA ILE A 118 -15.54 -0.44 -1.04
C ILE A 118 -16.23 -1.81 -0.90
N PHE A 119 -16.90 -2.03 0.23
CA PHE A 119 -17.55 -3.30 0.56
C PHE A 119 -18.61 -3.71 -0.46
N ASN A 120 -19.45 -2.76 -0.92
CA ASN A 120 -20.58 -3.06 -1.80
C ASN A 120 -20.30 -2.86 -3.29
N GLY A 121 -19.30 -2.08 -3.65
CA GLY A 121 -19.12 -1.60 -5.03
C GLY A 121 -17.76 -1.91 -5.67
N LEU A 122 -16.74 -2.22 -4.90
CA LEU A 122 -15.45 -2.56 -5.46
C LEU A 122 -15.35 -4.07 -5.71
N ASN A 123 -14.88 -4.47 -6.90
CA ASN A 123 -14.68 -5.86 -7.27
C ASN A 123 -13.26 -6.07 -7.80
N ILE A 124 -12.41 -6.75 -7.01
CA ILE A 124 -10.99 -7.01 -7.32
C ILE A 124 -10.63 -8.48 -7.11
N PRO A 125 -11.31 -9.42 -7.76
CA PRO A 125 -11.24 -10.86 -7.46
C PRO A 125 -9.86 -11.48 -7.71
N LEU A 126 -9.04 -10.87 -8.57
CA LEU A 126 -7.70 -11.33 -8.89
C LEU A 126 -6.61 -10.63 -8.08
N CYS A 127 -6.97 -9.64 -7.25
CA CYS A 127 -6.00 -8.86 -6.46
C CYS A 127 -5.27 -9.74 -5.43
N ARG A 128 -3.96 -9.85 -5.58
CA ARG A 128 -3.08 -10.62 -4.68
C ARG A 128 -2.44 -9.75 -3.62
N LEU A 129 -2.15 -8.51 -3.99
CA LEU A 129 -1.58 -7.52 -3.11
C LEU A 129 -2.31 -6.19 -3.28
N LEU A 130 -2.86 -5.68 -2.21
CA LEU A 130 -3.36 -4.33 -2.10
C LEU A 130 -2.50 -3.57 -1.09
N VAL A 131 -1.95 -2.42 -1.50
CA VAL A 131 -1.16 -1.54 -0.64
C VAL A 131 -1.93 -0.25 -0.41
N LEU A 132 -2.16 0.06 0.86
CA LEU A 132 -2.70 1.34 1.31
C LEU A 132 -1.53 2.18 1.82
N SER A 133 -0.94 2.98 0.94
CA SER A 133 0.05 4.00 1.31
C SER A 133 -0.67 5.24 1.86
N ALA A 134 -1.56 5.00 2.82
CA ALA A 134 -2.44 5.98 3.45
C ALA A 134 -2.37 5.83 4.97
N CYS A 135 -2.36 6.95 5.68
CA CYS A 135 -2.20 6.96 7.13
C CYS A 135 -3.36 6.27 7.85
N LYS A 136 -3.04 5.50 8.91
CA LYS A 136 -4.02 4.85 9.81
C LYS A 136 -5.02 3.89 9.14
N THR A 137 -4.76 3.41 7.94
CA THR A 137 -5.67 2.51 7.22
C THR A 137 -5.62 1.07 7.74
N GLY A 138 -4.57 0.72 8.48
CA GLY A 138 -4.41 -0.57 9.15
C GLY A 138 -5.06 -0.63 10.54
N LEU A 139 -5.63 0.47 11.03
CA LEU A 139 -6.33 0.47 12.31
C LEU A 139 -7.65 -0.29 12.20
N VAL A 140 -7.94 -1.02 13.26
CA VAL A 140 -9.16 -1.80 13.41
C VAL A 140 -9.68 -1.62 14.83
N GLU A 141 -10.97 -1.59 14.98
CA GLU A 141 -11.60 -1.69 16.29
C GLU A 141 -11.68 -3.16 16.70
N THR A 142 -11.18 -3.47 17.89
CA THR A 142 -11.50 -4.69 18.62
C THR A 142 -12.65 -4.36 19.56
N SER A 143 -13.87 -4.32 19.05
CA SER A 143 -15.06 -4.25 19.91
C SER A 143 -15.26 -5.57 20.67
N HIS A 144 -16.19 -5.62 21.63
CA HIS A 144 -16.53 -6.79 22.43
C HIS A 144 -16.96 -8.05 21.64
N THR A 145 -17.04 -7.96 20.33
CA THR A 145 -17.15 -9.06 19.37
C THR A 145 -15.80 -9.17 18.68
N ASP A 146 -15.22 -10.36 18.58
CA ASP A 146 -13.91 -10.66 17.95
C ASP A 146 -13.83 -10.27 16.45
N ASP A 147 -14.66 -9.34 15.99
CA ASP A 147 -14.74 -8.90 14.61
C ASP A 147 -13.76 -7.76 14.32
N TYR A 148 -12.89 -8.01 13.38
CA TYR A 148 -11.84 -7.13 12.91
C TYR A 148 -12.41 -6.17 11.84
N VAL A 149 -12.94 -5.00 12.25
CA VAL A 149 -13.57 -4.03 11.35
C VAL A 149 -12.63 -2.87 11.04
N GLY A 150 -12.34 -2.66 9.78
CA GLY A 150 -11.52 -1.56 9.26
C GLY A 150 -11.44 -1.61 7.73
N LEU A 151 -10.82 -0.62 7.10
CA LEU A 151 -10.70 -0.57 5.62
C LEU A 151 -10.15 -1.85 5.02
N SER A 152 -9.18 -2.50 5.69
CA SER A 152 -8.63 -3.78 5.23
C SER A 152 -9.68 -4.87 5.06
N SER A 153 -10.67 -4.96 5.99
CA SER A 153 -11.75 -5.95 5.87
C SER A 153 -12.66 -5.68 4.67
N ALA A 154 -12.99 -4.42 4.38
CA ALA A 154 -13.76 -4.08 3.17
C ALA A 154 -13.04 -4.53 1.89
N PHE A 155 -11.72 -4.35 1.82
CA PHE A 155 -10.94 -4.81 0.67
C PHE A 155 -10.85 -6.35 0.56
N PHE A 156 -10.86 -7.08 1.68
CA PHE A 156 -10.98 -8.54 1.62
C PHE A 156 -12.31 -8.99 1.02
N TYR A 157 -13.41 -8.34 1.39
CA TYR A 157 -14.72 -8.59 0.77
C TYR A 157 -14.72 -8.24 -0.71
N ALA A 158 -14.09 -7.12 -1.09
CA ALA A 158 -13.92 -6.74 -2.49
C ALA A 158 -13.07 -7.72 -3.30
N GLY A 159 -12.26 -8.56 -2.64
CA GLY A 159 -11.50 -9.60 -3.31
C GLY A 159 -9.99 -9.63 -3.07
N ALA A 160 -9.42 -8.66 -2.38
CA ALA A 160 -7.98 -8.67 -2.07
C ALA A 160 -7.57 -9.91 -1.28
N ARG A 161 -6.39 -10.48 -1.61
CA ARG A 161 -5.83 -11.62 -0.87
C ARG A 161 -4.98 -11.18 0.31
N THR A 162 -4.17 -10.16 0.10
CA THR A 162 -3.34 -9.55 1.13
C THR A 162 -3.50 -8.04 1.05
N VAL A 163 -3.66 -7.40 2.21
CA VAL A 163 -3.69 -5.95 2.36
C VAL A 163 -2.52 -5.52 3.22
N VAL A 164 -1.68 -4.63 2.67
CA VAL A 164 -0.62 -3.94 3.42
C VAL A 164 -1.10 -2.54 3.74
N ALA A 165 -1.05 -2.17 5.01
CA ALA A 165 -1.56 -0.90 5.50
C ALA A 165 -0.73 -0.39 6.69
N SER A 166 -0.79 0.91 6.99
CA SER A 166 -0.10 1.51 8.12
C SER A 166 -1.02 1.69 9.33
N LEU A 167 -0.47 1.48 10.53
CA LEU A 167 -1.17 1.66 11.80
C LEU A 167 -1.16 3.11 12.31
N TRP A 168 -0.21 3.92 11.83
CA TRP A 168 -0.11 5.34 12.17
C TRP A 168 0.45 6.14 10.99
N LYS A 169 0.47 7.47 11.15
CA LYS A 169 1.06 8.37 10.16
C LYS A 169 2.58 8.18 10.11
N VAL A 170 3.09 7.78 8.96
CA VAL A 170 4.52 7.63 8.67
C VAL A 170 5.02 8.85 7.90
N GLU A 171 6.30 9.14 8.02
CA GLU A 171 6.99 10.07 7.15
C GLU A 171 6.87 9.59 5.70
N GLU A 172 6.56 10.49 4.78
CA GLU A 172 6.11 10.15 3.44
C GLU A 172 7.19 9.45 2.59
N LEU A 173 8.44 9.96 2.65
CA LEU A 173 9.55 9.31 1.94
C LEU A 173 9.83 7.92 2.51
N ALA A 174 9.81 7.73 3.83
CA ALA A 174 9.98 6.44 4.48
C ALA A 174 8.91 5.43 4.05
N ALA A 175 7.65 5.87 3.99
CA ALA A 175 6.53 5.05 3.52
C ALA A 175 6.69 4.64 2.06
N THR A 176 7.11 5.57 1.21
CA THR A 176 7.38 5.33 -0.21
C THR A 176 8.52 4.34 -0.39
N LEU A 177 9.64 4.51 0.31
CA LEU A 177 10.79 3.61 0.22
C LEU A 177 10.48 2.17 0.66
N VAL A 178 9.76 2.00 1.79
CA VAL A 178 9.29 0.65 2.23
C VAL A 178 8.42 0.01 1.15
N THR A 179 7.51 0.78 0.57
CA THR A 179 6.58 0.28 -0.45
C THR A 179 7.31 -0.13 -1.72
N LEU A 180 8.19 0.71 -2.24
CA LEU A 180 9.01 0.41 -3.41
C LEU A 180 9.88 -0.84 -3.18
N ARG A 181 10.51 -0.93 -1.99
CA ARG A 181 11.32 -2.07 -1.62
C ARG A 181 10.49 -3.35 -1.53
N LEU A 182 9.30 -3.28 -0.91
CA LEU A 182 8.37 -4.41 -0.83
C LEU A 182 8.03 -4.95 -2.23
N TYR A 183 7.59 -4.09 -3.15
CA TYR A 183 7.25 -4.51 -4.51
C TYR A 183 8.43 -5.14 -5.25
N GLN A 184 9.62 -4.56 -5.10
CA GLN A 184 10.83 -5.06 -5.75
C GLN A 184 11.19 -6.47 -5.30
N ILE A 185 11.19 -6.73 -3.97
CA ILE A 185 11.69 -8.00 -3.43
C ILE A 185 10.61 -9.08 -3.30
N LEU A 186 9.33 -8.71 -3.40
CA LEU A 186 8.21 -9.65 -3.23
C LEU A 186 8.33 -10.93 -4.06
N PRO A 187 8.80 -10.92 -5.33
CA PRO A 187 8.94 -12.13 -6.12
C PRO A 187 9.90 -13.18 -5.52
N ASP A 188 10.85 -12.76 -4.70
CA ASP A 188 11.89 -13.61 -4.12
C ASP A 188 11.49 -14.20 -2.77
N TYR A 189 10.33 -13.80 -2.23
CA TYR A 189 9.89 -14.19 -0.90
C TYR A 189 8.64 -15.09 -0.93
N PRO A 190 8.49 -15.99 0.06
CA PRO A 190 7.38 -16.96 0.09
C PRO A 190 6.02 -16.31 0.38
N SER A 191 5.99 -15.12 1.00
CA SER A 191 4.76 -14.40 1.30
C SER A 191 5.01 -12.89 1.39
N VAL A 192 3.93 -12.12 1.24
CA VAL A 192 3.94 -10.65 1.42
C VAL A 192 4.44 -10.25 2.81
N THR A 193 4.06 -11.01 3.84
CA THR A 193 4.46 -10.74 5.23
C THR A 193 5.97 -10.83 5.42
N VAL A 194 6.61 -11.85 4.85
CA VAL A 194 8.07 -12.02 4.92
C VAL A 194 8.78 -10.96 4.11
N ALA A 195 8.28 -10.64 2.92
CA ALA A 195 8.81 -9.55 2.09
C ALA A 195 8.68 -8.18 2.78
N LEU A 196 7.54 -7.91 3.43
CA LEU A 196 7.34 -6.68 4.18
C LEU A 196 8.33 -6.57 5.34
N GLN A 197 8.50 -7.63 6.13
CA GLN A 197 9.50 -7.66 7.20
C GLN A 197 10.91 -7.38 6.69
N ALA A 198 11.28 -7.94 5.54
CA ALA A 198 12.59 -7.69 4.91
C ALA A 198 12.74 -6.24 4.45
N ALA A 199 11.68 -5.64 3.85
CA ALA A 199 11.67 -4.24 3.46
C ALA A 199 11.78 -3.29 4.67
N GLN A 200 11.07 -3.59 5.76
CA GLN A 200 11.14 -2.84 7.02
C GLN A 200 12.54 -2.95 7.67
N THR A 201 13.12 -4.14 7.67
CA THR A 201 14.47 -4.37 8.21
C THR A 201 15.52 -3.62 7.39
N TRP A 202 15.37 -3.60 6.07
CA TRP A 202 16.22 -2.82 5.17
C TRP A 202 16.10 -1.32 5.49
N LEU A 203 14.89 -0.76 5.57
CA LEU A 203 14.69 0.67 5.83
C LEU A 203 15.29 1.11 7.17
N ARG A 204 15.18 0.26 8.21
CA ARG A 204 15.74 0.51 9.54
C ARG A 204 17.25 0.72 9.54
N GLY A 205 17.96 0.05 8.65
CA GLY A 205 19.43 -0.01 8.69
C GLY A 205 20.15 0.63 7.50
N VAL A 206 19.41 1.02 6.46
CA VAL A 206 20.00 1.56 5.23
C VAL A 206 20.46 3.00 5.45
N SER A 207 21.68 3.33 5.00
CA SER A 207 22.20 4.70 5.02
C SER A 207 21.64 5.55 3.87
N SER A 208 21.71 6.88 4.01
CA SER A 208 21.31 7.82 2.96
C SER A 208 22.01 7.54 1.63
N ALA A 209 23.31 7.29 1.67
CA ALA A 209 24.10 6.99 0.46
C ALA A 209 23.66 5.67 -0.22
N GLU A 210 23.30 4.65 0.57
CA GLU A 210 22.77 3.37 0.03
C GLU A 210 21.38 3.54 -0.55
N ILE A 211 20.51 4.38 0.05
CA ILE A 211 19.19 4.73 -0.51
C ILE A 211 19.37 5.36 -1.89
N LEU A 212 20.19 6.40 -2.02
CA LEU A 212 20.41 7.09 -3.29
C LEU A 212 21.01 6.15 -4.35
N HIS A 213 21.99 5.33 -3.95
CA HIS A 213 22.55 4.32 -4.85
C HIS A 213 21.49 3.32 -5.34
N TRP A 214 20.66 2.79 -4.44
CA TRP A 214 19.58 1.86 -4.77
C TRP A 214 18.53 2.51 -5.69
N LEU A 215 18.10 3.73 -5.41
CA LEU A 215 17.16 4.47 -6.25
C LEU A 215 17.71 4.66 -7.68
N LYS A 216 18.99 5.01 -7.80
CA LYS A 216 19.65 5.18 -9.09
C LYS A 216 19.80 3.88 -9.86
N GLN A 217 20.27 2.83 -9.22
CA GLN A 217 20.62 1.57 -9.89
C GLN A 217 19.41 0.68 -10.15
N GLU A 218 18.53 0.55 -9.15
CA GLU A 218 17.45 -0.44 -9.18
C GLU A 218 16.11 0.19 -9.59
N GLN A 219 15.81 1.41 -9.11
CA GLN A 219 14.54 2.09 -9.40
C GLN A 219 14.63 2.99 -10.65
N LYS A 220 15.85 3.22 -11.17
CA LYS A 220 16.09 4.09 -12.33
C LYS A 220 15.62 5.54 -12.13
N ALA A 221 15.78 6.04 -10.90
CA ALA A 221 15.50 7.43 -10.59
C ALA A 221 16.43 8.36 -11.39
N THR A 222 15.90 9.49 -11.81
CA THR A 222 16.65 10.54 -12.53
C THR A 222 17.55 11.31 -11.57
N GLU A 223 18.51 12.10 -12.08
CA GLU A 223 19.36 12.93 -11.23
C GLU A 223 18.53 13.99 -10.47
N GLU A 224 17.51 14.56 -11.08
CA GLU A 224 16.60 15.54 -10.44
C GLU A 224 15.82 14.87 -9.29
N GLU A 225 15.24 13.69 -9.52
CA GLU A 225 14.57 12.90 -8.48
C GLU A 225 15.52 12.52 -7.31
N LEU A 226 16.79 12.27 -7.61
CA LEU A 226 17.80 11.96 -6.60
C LEU A 226 18.19 13.19 -5.77
N GLU A 227 18.33 14.37 -6.38
CA GLU A 227 18.61 15.63 -5.68
C GLU A 227 17.48 15.96 -4.68
N GLU A 228 16.21 15.82 -5.08
CA GLU A 228 15.06 16.05 -4.18
C GLU A 228 15.04 15.08 -2.99
N VAL A 229 15.40 13.81 -3.23
CA VAL A 229 15.48 12.80 -2.16
C VAL A 229 16.68 13.08 -1.25
N GLU A 230 17.83 13.46 -1.78
CA GLU A 230 19.04 13.82 -1.02
C GLU A 230 18.76 14.98 -0.08
N ASP A 231 18.18 16.06 -0.59
CA ASP A 231 17.77 17.25 0.20
C ASP A 231 16.83 16.84 1.37
N ARG A 232 15.94 15.86 1.13
CA ARG A 232 15.05 15.37 2.18
C ARG A 232 15.79 14.51 3.21
N LEU A 233 16.70 13.64 2.76
CA LEU A 233 17.50 12.77 3.63
C LEU A 233 18.44 13.57 4.52
N ASP A 234 18.95 14.69 4.07
CA ASP A 234 19.83 15.59 4.83
C ASP A 234 19.18 16.19 6.09
N LEU A 235 17.85 16.12 6.19
CA LEU A 235 17.12 16.51 7.40
C LEU A 235 17.18 15.47 8.53
N PHE A 236 17.74 14.29 8.29
CA PHE A 236 17.79 13.18 9.24
C PHE A 236 19.23 12.81 9.60
N TYR A 237 19.41 12.19 10.77
CA TYR A 237 20.67 11.54 11.13
C TYR A 237 20.78 10.18 10.43
N ASP A 238 21.95 9.83 9.96
CA ASP A 238 22.18 8.58 9.24
C ASP A 238 22.40 7.39 10.20
N PRO A 239 21.69 6.26 10.09
CA PRO A 239 20.64 5.92 9.11
C PRO A 239 19.35 6.74 9.29
N PRO A 240 18.77 7.30 8.21
CA PRO A 240 17.73 8.33 8.31
C PRO A 240 16.42 7.83 8.95
N PHE A 241 16.12 6.54 8.80
CA PHE A 241 14.88 5.94 9.25
C PHE A 241 15.07 4.82 10.29
N ALA A 242 16.11 4.93 11.13
CA ALA A 242 16.42 3.92 12.16
C ALA A 242 15.36 3.81 13.25
N GLU A 243 14.62 4.91 13.54
CA GLU A 243 13.59 4.90 14.57
C GLU A 243 12.35 4.09 14.15
N ALA A 244 11.76 3.38 15.09
CA ALA A 244 10.63 2.47 14.85
C ALA A 244 9.39 3.16 14.25
N CYS A 245 9.18 4.44 14.51
CA CYS A 245 8.07 5.20 13.96
C CYS A 245 8.05 5.28 12.43
N TYR A 246 9.21 5.14 11.76
CA TYR A 246 9.33 5.20 10.31
C TYR A 246 9.07 3.85 9.62
N TRP A 247 9.52 2.74 10.18
CA TRP A 247 9.47 1.44 9.52
C TRP A 247 8.45 0.45 10.09
N SER A 248 8.13 0.52 11.39
CA SER A 248 7.32 -0.51 12.03
C SER A 248 5.79 -0.29 11.94
N ALA A 249 5.36 0.79 11.29
CA ALA A 249 3.95 1.09 11.11
C ALA A 249 3.20 0.11 10.20
N PHE A 250 3.89 -0.48 9.25
CA PHE A 250 3.25 -1.30 8.22
C PHE A 250 2.95 -2.70 8.73
N THR A 251 1.76 -3.17 8.40
CA THR A 251 1.29 -4.53 8.67
C THR A 251 0.76 -5.17 7.41
N ALA A 252 0.86 -6.50 7.34
CA ALA A 252 0.23 -7.29 6.29
C ALA A 252 -0.89 -8.13 6.92
N ALA A 253 -2.08 -7.99 6.38
CA ALA A 253 -3.23 -8.81 6.74
C ALA A 253 -3.65 -9.68 5.54
N GLY A 254 -4.18 -10.89 5.79
CA GLY A 254 -4.59 -11.84 4.74
C GLY A 254 -3.62 -13.01 4.61
N LEU A 255 -3.16 -13.34 3.40
CA LEU A 255 -2.26 -14.47 3.09
C LEU A 255 -1.04 -14.04 2.30
#